data_2f0ec9b1a5a656ce9614d7cd84eb7844
#
_entry.id   2f0ec9b1a5a656ce9614d7cd84eb7844
#
_cell.length_a   1.000
_cell.length_b   1.000
_cell.length_c   1.000
_cell.angle_alpha   90.00
_cell.angle_beta   90.00
_cell.angle_gamma   90.00
#
_symmetry.space_group_name_H-M   'P 1'
#
loop_
_entity.id
_entity.type
_entity.pdbx_description
1 polymer ?
#
loop_
_entity_poly.entity_id
_entity_poly.type
_entity_poly.pdbx_seq_one_letter_code
_entity_poly.pdbx_strand_id
1 'polypeptide(L)'
;MHWIDPTSLPETRGKVTRFLLNPHGEVDGLIVGSRQVHFPPHLSKQIVRHVTPGDVVRVRGIRPRDADMIAAVSLTTASGVVILDEGPHLKGEKHHKPDVKRKPMDASGEVVLSLFGPKGELRGALLDDGTSLRMPPHAAAELADYLTPGVHVHAWGHGVRTRHGRTIEVDEIAELVDAPEAP
;
A
#
# COMPACT_ATOMS: atom_id res chain seq x y z
N MET A 1 14.15 -19.83 -11.17
CA MET A 1 13.16 -19.20 -10.27
C MET A 1 12.30 -20.29 -9.65
N HIS A 2 12.40 -20.46 -8.35
CA HIS A 2 11.60 -21.48 -7.69
C HIS A 2 10.17 -20.97 -7.56
N TRP A 3 9.24 -21.68 -8.20
CA TRP A 3 7.83 -21.39 -8.03
C TRP A 3 7.39 -21.80 -6.63
N ILE A 4 6.79 -20.88 -5.90
CA ILE A 4 6.29 -21.16 -4.56
C ILE A 4 4.84 -21.63 -4.70
N ASP A 5 4.55 -22.84 -4.22
CA ASP A 5 3.18 -23.33 -4.15
C ASP A 5 2.40 -22.51 -3.13
N PRO A 6 1.41 -21.70 -3.55
CA PRO A 6 0.65 -20.88 -2.61
C PRO A 6 -0.03 -21.68 -1.51
N THR A 7 -0.40 -22.93 -1.76
CA THR A 7 -1.10 -23.77 -0.77
C THR A 7 -0.22 -24.13 0.42
N SER A 8 1.12 -24.03 0.27
CA SER A 8 2.06 -24.29 1.36
C SER A 8 2.28 -23.09 2.26
N LEU A 9 1.79 -21.90 1.88
CA LEU A 9 1.98 -20.67 2.63
C LEU A 9 0.87 -20.48 3.67
N PRO A 10 1.18 -19.80 4.79
CA PRO A 10 0.15 -19.45 5.77
C PRO A 10 -0.97 -18.62 5.15
N GLU A 11 -2.18 -18.85 5.61
CA GLU A 11 -3.36 -18.09 5.19
C GLU A 11 -3.77 -17.09 6.25
N THR A 12 -4.01 -15.86 5.83
CA THR A 12 -4.60 -14.81 6.67
C THR A 12 -5.96 -14.45 6.11
N ARG A 13 -6.99 -14.46 6.95
CA ARG A 13 -8.35 -14.07 6.59
C ARG A 13 -8.69 -12.76 7.28
N GLY A 14 -9.35 -11.87 6.57
CA GLY A 14 -9.83 -10.64 7.16
C GLY A 14 -10.67 -9.81 6.21
N LYS A 15 -11.23 -8.73 6.75
CA LYS A 15 -12.04 -7.78 6.01
C LYS A 15 -11.15 -6.70 5.39
N VAL A 16 -11.35 -6.44 4.10
CA VAL A 16 -10.67 -5.34 3.42
C VAL A 16 -11.28 -4.03 3.90
N THR A 17 -10.45 -3.15 4.47
CA THR A 17 -10.90 -1.85 4.96
C THR A 17 -10.62 -0.74 3.95
N ARG A 18 -9.55 -0.85 3.19
CA ARG A 18 -9.24 0.12 2.14
C ARG A 18 -8.22 -0.40 1.15
N PHE A 19 -8.15 0.27 -0.01
CA PHE A 19 -7.09 0.08 -0.99
C PHE A 19 -5.89 0.96 -0.66
N LEU A 20 -4.70 0.50 -1.08
CA LEU A 20 -3.46 1.28 -1.06
C LEU A 20 -3.04 1.54 -2.50
N LEU A 21 -2.54 2.74 -2.75
CA LEU A 21 -2.12 3.14 -4.09
C LEU A 21 -0.60 3.33 -4.15
N ASN A 22 -0.01 2.92 -5.27
CA ASN A 22 1.37 3.26 -5.60
C ASN A 22 1.46 4.71 -6.10
N PRO A 23 2.67 5.27 -6.34
CA PRO A 23 2.80 6.65 -6.82
C PRO A 23 2.13 6.95 -8.16
N HIS A 24 1.81 5.91 -8.95
CA HIS A 24 1.14 6.05 -10.24
C HIS A 24 -0.39 5.99 -10.13
N GLY A 25 -0.93 5.81 -8.92
CA GLY A 25 -2.37 5.70 -8.70
C GLY A 25 -2.95 4.31 -8.91
N GLU A 26 -2.10 3.30 -9.11
CA GLU A 26 -2.55 1.91 -9.20
C GLU A 26 -2.72 1.32 -7.80
N VAL A 27 -3.72 0.46 -7.64
CA VAL A 27 -3.88 -0.30 -6.41
C VAL A 27 -2.79 -1.37 -6.36
N ASP A 28 -1.89 -1.26 -5.41
CA ASP A 28 -0.80 -2.22 -5.19
C ASP A 28 -0.86 -2.86 -3.80
N GLY A 29 -1.94 -2.65 -3.10
CA GLY A 29 -2.12 -3.23 -1.79
C GLY A 29 -3.51 -3.04 -1.22
N LEU A 30 -3.74 -3.72 -0.12
CA LEU A 30 -4.97 -3.67 0.66
C LEU A 30 -4.62 -3.53 2.13
N ILE A 31 -5.52 -2.94 2.89
CA ILE A 31 -5.53 -3.14 4.33
C ILE A 31 -6.56 -4.22 4.63
N VAL A 32 -6.09 -5.34 5.15
CA VAL A 32 -6.91 -6.48 5.55
C VAL A 32 -6.91 -6.53 7.08
N GLY A 33 -8.05 -6.22 7.68
CA GLY A 33 -8.09 -5.93 9.10
C GLY A 33 -7.29 -4.66 9.40
N SER A 34 -6.19 -4.80 10.12
CA SER A 34 -5.26 -3.69 10.41
C SER A 34 -3.88 -3.88 9.77
N ARG A 35 -3.75 -4.86 8.86
CA ARG A 35 -2.46 -5.25 8.30
C ARG A 35 -2.35 -4.88 6.83
N GLN A 36 -1.20 -4.39 6.44
CA GLN A 36 -0.87 -4.14 5.03
C GLN A 36 -0.66 -5.46 4.29
N VAL A 37 -1.33 -5.60 3.15
CA VAL A 37 -1.11 -6.68 2.19
C VAL A 37 -0.65 -6.03 0.89
N HIS A 38 0.57 -6.34 0.48
CA HIS A 38 1.15 -5.83 -0.75
C HIS A 38 1.02 -6.87 -1.86
N PHE A 39 0.71 -6.42 -3.07
CA PHE A 39 0.77 -7.26 -4.27
C PHE A 39 1.35 -6.45 -5.44
N PRO A 40 1.90 -7.14 -6.47
CA PRO A 40 2.48 -6.44 -7.62
C PRO A 40 1.44 -5.61 -8.37
N PRO A 41 1.83 -4.43 -8.91
CA PRO A 41 0.90 -3.56 -9.64
C PRO A 41 0.21 -4.20 -10.84
N HIS A 42 0.82 -5.22 -11.46
CA HIS A 42 0.19 -5.91 -12.59
C HIS A 42 -1.09 -6.67 -12.22
N LEU A 43 -1.31 -6.94 -10.92
CA LEU A 43 -2.55 -7.55 -10.42
C LEU A 43 -3.64 -6.52 -10.10
N SER A 44 -3.34 -5.23 -10.18
CA SER A 44 -4.25 -4.14 -9.78
C SER A 44 -5.63 -4.27 -10.42
N LYS A 45 -5.67 -4.50 -11.74
CA LYS A 45 -6.95 -4.60 -12.46
C LYS A 45 -7.80 -5.77 -11.99
N GLN A 46 -7.17 -6.92 -11.74
CA GLN A 46 -7.89 -8.10 -11.22
C GLN A 46 -8.42 -7.84 -9.82
N ILE A 47 -7.59 -7.25 -8.96
CA ILE A 47 -7.98 -6.95 -7.59
C ILE A 47 -9.19 -6.00 -7.56
N VAL A 48 -9.13 -4.88 -8.27
CA VAL A 48 -10.23 -3.90 -8.25
C VAL A 48 -11.51 -4.42 -8.90
N ARG A 49 -11.38 -5.40 -9.80
CA ARG A 49 -12.55 -6.05 -10.42
C ARG A 49 -13.29 -6.95 -9.45
N HIS A 50 -12.57 -7.65 -8.57
CA HIS A 50 -13.13 -8.71 -7.73
C HIS A 50 -13.19 -8.39 -6.25
N VAL A 51 -12.55 -7.32 -5.79
CA VAL A 51 -12.47 -6.96 -4.38
C VAL A 51 -12.97 -5.53 -4.19
N THR A 52 -13.83 -5.36 -3.19
CA THR A 52 -14.34 -4.04 -2.77
C THR A 52 -14.10 -3.90 -1.27
N PRO A 53 -13.77 -2.69 -0.77
CA PRO A 53 -13.70 -2.48 0.68
C PRO A 53 -14.98 -2.97 1.37
N GLY A 54 -14.82 -3.72 2.44
CA GLY A 54 -15.91 -4.42 3.12
C GLY A 54 -15.94 -5.92 2.87
N ASP A 55 -15.33 -6.39 1.78
CA ASP A 55 -15.26 -7.81 1.47
C ASP A 55 -14.32 -8.54 2.42
N VAL A 56 -14.64 -9.80 2.71
CA VAL A 56 -13.74 -10.71 3.43
C VAL A 56 -12.92 -11.48 2.41
N VAL A 57 -11.61 -11.45 2.56
CA VAL A 57 -10.67 -12.14 1.67
C VAL A 57 -9.75 -13.05 2.48
N ARG A 58 -9.16 -14.03 1.78
CA ARG A 58 -8.12 -14.89 2.31
C ARG A 58 -6.86 -14.65 1.52
N VAL A 59 -5.75 -14.40 2.21
CA VAL A 59 -4.47 -14.04 1.60
C VAL A 59 -3.42 -15.06 2.01
N ARG A 60 -2.66 -15.54 1.05
CA ARG A 60 -1.46 -16.36 1.30
C ARG A 60 -0.25 -15.60 0.81
N GLY A 61 0.76 -15.51 1.63
CA GLY A 61 1.94 -14.76 1.25
C GLY A 61 3.08 -14.91 2.23
N ILE A 62 4.11 -14.11 2.00
CA ILE A 62 5.33 -14.09 2.78
C ILE A 62 5.33 -12.87 3.69
N ARG A 63 5.69 -13.09 4.95
CA ARG A 63 5.86 -11.99 5.91
C ARG A 63 7.36 -11.69 6.03
N PRO A 64 7.81 -10.50 5.58
CA PRO A 64 9.19 -10.09 5.83
C PRO A 64 9.48 -9.97 7.32
N ARG A 65 10.74 -10.20 7.71
CA ARG A 65 11.12 -10.30 9.11
C ARG A 65 10.90 -9.00 9.91
N ASP A 66 11.18 -7.86 9.30
CA ASP A 66 11.22 -6.57 10.00
C ASP A 66 10.07 -5.64 9.63
N ALA A 67 9.03 -6.15 8.98
CA ALA A 67 7.89 -5.33 8.55
C ALA A 67 6.57 -6.03 8.87
N ASP A 68 5.62 -5.29 9.43
CA ASP A 68 4.28 -5.80 9.69
C ASP A 68 3.41 -5.69 8.43
N MET A 69 3.72 -6.54 7.46
CA MET A 69 3.01 -6.60 6.20
C MET A 69 3.06 -8.02 5.64
N ILE A 70 2.22 -8.30 4.67
CA ILE A 70 2.24 -9.56 3.91
C ILE A 70 2.49 -9.22 2.46
N ALA A 71 3.52 -9.84 1.86
CA ALA A 71 3.71 -9.83 0.42
C ALA A 71 2.88 -10.98 -0.16
N ALA A 72 1.74 -10.65 -0.75
CA ALA A 72 0.76 -11.64 -1.19
C ALA A 72 1.24 -12.40 -2.42
N VAL A 73 1.07 -13.71 -2.40
CA VAL A 73 1.26 -14.61 -3.54
C VAL A 73 -0.09 -15.00 -4.12
N SER A 74 -1.10 -15.14 -3.28
CA SER A 74 -2.46 -15.39 -3.73
C SER A 74 -3.48 -14.70 -2.84
N LEU A 75 -4.62 -14.38 -3.44
CA LEU A 75 -5.77 -13.83 -2.72
C LEU A 75 -7.02 -14.57 -3.21
N THR A 76 -7.85 -15.01 -2.27
CA THR A 76 -9.13 -15.64 -2.58
C THR A 76 -10.26 -14.76 -2.08
N THR A 77 -11.18 -14.42 -2.97
CA THR A 77 -12.36 -13.61 -2.64
C THR A 77 -13.42 -14.45 -1.92
N ALA A 78 -14.39 -13.78 -1.32
CA ALA A 78 -15.52 -14.46 -0.67
C ALA A 78 -16.34 -15.31 -1.66
N SER A 79 -16.38 -14.91 -2.94
CA SER A 79 -17.06 -15.65 -4.01
C SER A 79 -16.24 -16.80 -4.57
N GLY A 80 -15.00 -17.00 -4.10
CA GLY A 80 -14.15 -18.12 -4.52
C GLY A 80 -13.22 -17.81 -5.68
N VAL A 81 -13.13 -16.56 -6.14
CA VAL A 81 -12.19 -16.16 -7.19
C VAL A 81 -10.78 -16.15 -6.59
N VAL A 82 -9.85 -16.84 -7.26
CA VAL A 82 -8.44 -16.90 -6.84
C VAL A 82 -7.61 -16.01 -7.75
N ILE A 83 -6.88 -15.08 -7.16
CA ILE A 83 -5.96 -14.19 -7.86
C ILE A 83 -4.55 -14.61 -7.46
N LEU A 84 -3.75 -15.00 -8.43
CA LEU A 84 -2.39 -15.50 -8.22
C LEU A 84 -1.37 -14.53 -8.81
N ASP A 85 -0.28 -14.32 -8.06
CA ASP A 85 0.92 -13.75 -8.63
C ASP A 85 1.72 -14.86 -9.31
N GLU A 86 1.59 -14.96 -10.61
CA GLU A 86 2.29 -15.95 -11.42
C GLU A 86 3.73 -15.54 -11.75
N GLY A 87 4.22 -14.48 -11.12
CA GLY A 87 5.53 -13.93 -11.39
C GLY A 87 5.55 -13.03 -12.63
N PRO A 88 6.71 -12.49 -13.00
CA PRO A 88 6.80 -11.67 -14.20
C PRO A 88 6.39 -12.50 -15.41
N HIS A 89 5.41 -12.02 -16.18
CA HIS A 89 4.89 -12.71 -17.35
C HIS A 89 6.00 -13.00 -18.34
N LEU A 90 6.14 -14.28 -18.65
CA LEU A 90 7.19 -14.81 -19.51
C LEU A 90 6.91 -14.52 -20.97
N LYS A 91 6.50 -13.49 -21.45
CA LYS A 91 6.47 -13.09 -22.88
C LYS A 91 5.60 -11.86 -23.10
N GLY A 92 6.24 -10.73 -23.21
CA GLY A 92 5.71 -9.63 -24.01
C GLY A 92 4.61 -8.78 -23.39
N GLU A 93 4.02 -9.15 -22.28
CA GLU A 93 3.10 -8.29 -21.57
C GLU A 93 3.88 -7.43 -20.58
N LYS A 94 4.32 -6.30 -21.07
CA LYS A 94 4.85 -5.25 -20.18
C LYS A 94 3.65 -4.66 -19.44
N HIS A 95 3.75 -4.61 -18.11
CA HIS A 95 2.80 -3.84 -17.33
C HIS A 95 2.93 -2.36 -17.74
N HIS A 96 1.89 -1.82 -18.36
CA HIS A 96 1.85 -0.42 -18.72
C HIS A 96 1.44 0.39 -17.51
N LYS A 97 2.34 1.25 -17.04
CA LYS A 97 1.99 2.23 -16.01
C LYS A 97 0.94 3.18 -16.56
N PRO A 98 -0.08 3.54 -15.77
CA PRO A 98 -1.07 4.50 -16.21
C PRO A 98 -0.39 5.82 -16.59
N ASP A 99 -0.80 6.39 -17.72
CA ASP A 99 -0.38 7.73 -18.12
C ASP A 99 -1.23 8.77 -17.39
N VAL A 100 -0.99 8.89 -16.08
CA VAL A 100 -1.73 9.80 -15.22
C VAL A 100 -0.82 10.97 -14.86
N LYS A 101 -1.28 12.18 -15.16
CA LYS A 101 -0.60 13.41 -14.74
C LYS A 101 -0.66 13.55 -13.24
N ARG A 102 0.49 13.50 -12.59
CA ARG A 102 0.61 13.87 -11.19
C ARG A 102 0.54 15.39 -11.05
N LYS A 103 -0.16 15.85 -10.05
CA LYS A 103 -0.35 17.28 -9.76
C LYS A 103 0.26 17.60 -8.41
N PRO A 104 0.69 18.86 -8.17
CA PRO A 104 1.03 19.28 -6.81
C PRO A 104 -0.11 18.95 -5.86
N MET A 105 0.23 18.32 -4.75
CA MET A 105 -0.76 17.84 -3.78
C MET A 105 -0.15 17.84 -2.40
N ASP A 106 -0.98 18.10 -1.41
CA ASP A 106 -0.57 18.01 -0.02
C ASP A 106 -1.66 17.33 0.81
N ALA A 107 -1.26 16.83 1.95
CA ALA A 107 -2.17 16.22 2.90
C ALA A 107 -1.61 16.32 4.30
N SER A 108 -2.51 16.39 5.27
CA SER A 108 -2.14 16.36 6.68
C SER A 108 -3.03 15.36 7.41
N GLY A 109 -2.50 14.77 8.45
CA GLY A 109 -3.22 13.82 9.29
C GLY A 109 -2.31 13.00 10.16
N GLU A 110 -2.93 12.09 10.90
CA GLU A 110 -2.21 11.14 11.74
C GLU A 110 -1.79 9.94 10.92
N VAL A 111 -0.53 9.52 11.08
CA VAL A 111 -0.07 8.26 10.51
C VAL A 111 -0.74 7.11 11.25
N VAL A 112 -1.44 6.26 10.52
CA VAL A 112 -2.10 5.08 11.10
C VAL A 112 -1.32 3.79 10.85
N LEU A 113 -0.54 3.74 9.77
CA LEU A 113 0.34 2.62 9.44
C LEU A 113 1.57 3.12 8.70
N SER A 114 2.72 2.49 8.99
CA SER A 114 3.88 2.57 8.10
C SER A 114 3.62 1.66 6.91
N LEU A 115 4.03 2.07 5.70
CA LEU A 115 3.86 1.29 4.48
C LEU A 115 5.21 0.76 4.00
N PHE A 116 5.21 -0.50 3.59
CA PHE A 116 6.42 -1.23 3.21
C PHE A 116 6.33 -1.73 1.78
N GLY A 117 7.48 -1.88 1.14
CA GLY A 117 7.60 -2.54 -0.15
C GLY A 117 7.67 -4.06 -0.01
N PRO A 118 7.75 -4.79 -1.14
CA PRO A 118 7.63 -6.25 -1.14
C PRO A 118 8.74 -6.99 -0.39
N LYS A 119 9.88 -6.33 -0.16
CA LYS A 119 11.01 -6.90 0.60
C LYS A 119 11.00 -6.47 2.06
N GLY A 120 9.97 -5.77 2.51
CA GLY A 120 9.88 -5.23 3.86
C GLY A 120 10.58 -3.90 4.06
N GLU A 121 11.05 -3.25 3.00
CA GLU A 121 11.65 -1.92 3.06
C GLU A 121 10.58 -0.85 3.29
N LEU A 122 10.87 0.11 4.18
CA LEU A 122 9.96 1.23 4.44
C LEU A 122 9.82 2.08 3.18
N ARG A 123 8.57 2.43 2.81
CA ARG A 123 8.25 3.16 1.58
C ARG A 123 7.31 4.33 1.80
N GLY A 124 6.83 4.53 3.00
CA GLY A 124 5.90 5.62 3.27
C GLY A 124 4.99 5.36 4.46
N ALA A 125 3.83 5.97 4.41
CA ALA A 125 2.85 5.88 5.48
C ALA A 125 1.42 6.04 4.95
N LEU A 126 0.47 5.49 5.68
CA LEU A 126 -0.95 5.70 5.45
C LEU A 126 -1.46 6.70 6.48
N LEU A 127 -2.11 7.75 6.00
CA LEU A 127 -2.77 8.73 6.86
C LEU A 127 -4.19 8.28 7.21
N ASP A 128 -4.72 8.84 8.28
CA ASP A 128 -6.06 8.53 8.79
C ASP A 128 -7.19 8.86 7.80
N ASP A 129 -6.97 9.80 6.87
CA ASP A 129 -7.92 10.10 5.79
C ASP A 129 -7.82 9.13 4.60
N GLY A 130 -6.91 8.16 4.65
CA GLY A 130 -6.70 7.19 3.57
C GLY A 130 -5.66 7.57 2.54
N THR A 131 -5.03 8.74 2.67
CA THR A 131 -3.96 9.14 1.76
C THR A 131 -2.74 8.25 1.96
N SER A 132 -2.24 7.67 0.86
CA SER A 132 -0.96 6.96 0.85
C SER A 132 0.17 7.94 0.58
N LEU A 133 1.10 8.05 1.52
CA LEU A 133 2.35 8.79 1.32
C LEU A 133 3.40 7.81 0.84
N ARG A 134 4.07 8.15 -0.25
CA ARG A 134 5.07 7.27 -0.88
C ARG A 134 6.39 8.01 -1.09
N MET A 135 7.48 7.29 -0.93
CA MET A 135 8.82 7.82 -1.18
C MET A 135 9.80 6.67 -1.44
N PRO A 136 10.96 6.95 -2.05
CA PRO A 136 11.99 5.94 -2.24
C PRO A 136 12.53 5.42 -0.89
N PRO A 137 13.08 4.20 -0.86
CA PRO A 137 13.55 3.61 0.40
C PRO A 137 14.58 4.44 1.16
N HIS A 138 15.50 5.11 0.45
CA HIS A 138 16.51 5.93 1.10
C HIS A 138 15.90 7.17 1.78
N ALA A 139 14.90 7.79 1.16
CA ALA A 139 14.19 8.91 1.77
C ALA A 139 13.34 8.44 2.94
N ALA A 140 12.67 7.30 2.81
CA ALA A 140 11.87 6.73 3.90
C ALA A 140 12.73 6.38 5.11
N ALA A 141 13.94 5.88 4.90
CA ALA A 141 14.87 5.58 6.00
C ALA A 141 15.28 6.84 6.76
N GLU A 142 15.54 7.94 6.03
CA GLU A 142 15.88 9.23 6.66
C GLU A 142 14.69 9.85 7.41
N LEU A 143 13.48 9.61 6.92
CA LEU A 143 12.26 10.23 7.44
C LEU A 143 11.43 9.26 8.30
N ALA A 144 12.02 8.15 8.74
CA ALA A 144 11.31 7.09 9.44
C ALA A 144 10.50 7.57 10.64
N ASP A 145 11.01 8.55 11.38
CA ASP A 145 10.33 9.10 12.56
C ASP A 145 9.00 9.78 12.20
N TYR A 146 8.90 10.34 10.99
CA TYR A 146 7.67 10.97 10.50
C TYR A 146 6.66 9.94 9.98
N LEU A 147 7.10 8.72 9.74
CA LEU A 147 6.28 7.65 9.14
C LEU A 147 5.80 6.63 10.18
N THR A 148 5.99 6.93 11.44
CA THR A 148 5.62 6.06 12.56
C THR A 148 4.17 6.29 12.96
N PRO A 149 3.37 5.23 13.22
CA PRO A 149 1.99 5.40 13.67
C PRO A 149 1.88 6.29 14.90
N GLY A 150 0.88 7.17 14.88
CA GLY A 150 0.62 8.14 15.94
C GLY A 150 1.21 9.52 15.70
N VAL A 151 2.12 9.67 14.75
CA VAL A 151 2.72 10.98 14.43
C VAL A 151 1.76 11.77 13.53
N HIS A 152 1.55 13.02 13.84
CA HIS A 152 0.76 13.94 13.01
C HIS A 152 1.70 14.66 12.05
N VAL A 153 1.42 14.57 10.76
CA VAL A 153 2.29 15.12 9.72
C VAL A 153 1.51 15.95 8.72
N HIS A 154 2.24 16.85 8.06
CA HIS A 154 1.81 17.48 6.81
C HIS A 154 2.86 17.13 5.76
N ALA A 155 2.40 16.63 4.61
CA ALA A 155 3.28 16.22 3.51
C ALA A 155 2.90 16.94 2.24
N TRP A 156 3.92 17.35 1.48
CA TRP A 156 3.78 18.02 0.17
C TRP A 156 4.50 17.21 -0.88
N GLY A 157 3.95 17.19 -2.06
CA GLY A 157 4.57 16.52 -3.19
C GLY A 157 3.70 16.57 -4.42
N HIS A 158 3.78 15.52 -5.21
CA HIS A 158 2.98 15.36 -6.43
C HIS A 158 2.16 14.08 -6.30
N GLY A 159 0.90 14.14 -6.64
CA GLY A 159 0.02 13.03 -6.38
C GLY A 159 -1.07 12.83 -7.42
N VAL A 160 -1.83 11.78 -7.19
CA VAL A 160 -2.95 11.35 -8.01
C VAL A 160 -4.13 11.03 -7.10
N ARG A 161 -5.31 11.44 -7.53
CA ARG A 161 -6.57 11.03 -6.90
C ARG A 161 -7.31 10.15 -7.89
N THR A 162 -7.73 8.97 -7.43
CA THR A 162 -8.57 8.06 -8.18
C THR A 162 -9.81 7.71 -7.37
N ARG A 163 -10.75 6.98 -7.96
CA ARG A 163 -11.90 6.46 -7.20
C ARG A 163 -11.51 5.50 -6.08
N HIS A 164 -10.28 4.97 -6.10
CA HIS A 164 -9.80 4.03 -5.10
C HIS A 164 -9.03 4.70 -3.94
N GLY A 165 -8.73 5.99 -4.06
CA GLY A 165 -8.02 6.73 -3.03
C GLY A 165 -7.12 7.81 -3.58
N ARG A 166 -6.22 8.28 -2.72
CA ARG A 166 -5.30 9.35 -3.02
C ARG A 166 -3.88 8.93 -2.63
N THR A 167 -2.92 9.24 -3.48
CA THR A 167 -1.51 8.94 -3.25
C THR A 167 -0.66 10.17 -3.51
N ILE A 168 0.36 10.38 -2.70
CA ILE A 168 1.30 11.49 -2.84
C ILE A 168 2.71 10.92 -2.81
N GLU A 169 3.49 11.22 -3.86
CA GLU A 169 4.93 11.04 -3.81
C GLU A 169 5.51 12.25 -3.09
N VAL A 170 6.08 12.03 -1.92
CA VAL A 170 6.43 13.09 -0.97
C VAL A 170 7.75 13.74 -1.34
N ASP A 171 7.74 15.07 -1.47
CA ASP A 171 8.94 15.89 -1.62
C ASP A 171 9.39 16.46 -0.26
N GLU A 172 8.42 16.87 0.58
CA GLU A 172 8.67 17.43 1.90
C GLU A 172 7.63 16.92 2.90
N ILE A 173 8.05 16.75 4.13
CA ILE A 173 7.17 16.35 5.23
C ILE A 173 7.57 17.09 6.50
N ALA A 174 6.57 17.49 7.29
CA ALA A 174 6.76 18.13 8.56
C ALA A 174 5.90 17.47 9.62
N GLU A 175 6.40 17.43 10.84
CA GLU A 175 5.59 17.01 12.00
C GLU A 175 4.72 18.17 12.44
N LEU A 176 3.43 17.90 12.64
CA LEU A 176 2.51 18.87 13.23
C LEU A 176 2.53 18.70 14.74
N VAL A 177 3.04 19.71 15.40
CA VAL A 177 3.04 19.75 16.86
C VAL A 177 1.84 20.60 17.29
N ASP A 178 1.04 20.09 18.22
CA ASP A 178 -0.06 20.86 18.77
C ASP A 178 0.46 22.18 19.30
N ALA A 179 -0.17 23.28 18.88
CA ALA A 179 0.16 24.57 19.44
C ALA A 179 -0.07 24.50 20.94
N PRO A 180 0.88 25.03 21.77
CA PRO A 180 0.65 25.06 23.21
C PRO A 180 -0.64 25.83 23.49
N GLU A 181 -1.52 25.24 24.30
CA GLU A 181 -2.74 25.90 24.70
C GLU A 181 -2.37 27.26 25.37
N ALA A 182 -3.04 28.29 24.93
CA ALA A 182 -2.85 29.60 25.56
C ALA A 182 -3.17 29.50 27.06
N PRO A 183 -2.32 30.08 27.93
CA PRO A 183 -2.54 30.03 29.36
C PRO A 183 -3.83 30.71 29.79
#